data_dfcc7be2fcb82112a4439b8a26cb43ec
#
_entry.id   dfcc7be2fcb82112a4439b8a26cb43ec
#
_cell.length_a   1.000
_cell.length_b   1.000
_cell.length_c   1.000
_cell.angle_alpha   90.00
_cell.angle_beta   90.00
_cell.angle_gamma   90.00
#
_symmetry.space_group_name_H-M   'P 1'
#
loop_
_entity.id
_entity.type
_entity.pdbx_description
1 polymer ?
#
loop_
_entity_poly.entity_id
_entity_poly.type
_entity_poly.pdbx_seq_one_letter_code
_entity_poly.pdbx_strand_id
1 'polypeptide(L)'
;QFEERMKAVMNEIEKNDDIILFIDEIHTIVGAGGATGSLDASNMFKPALARGELQCIGATTLDEYRQYIEKDGALERRFQKVIVEPTTVEESIEILQNIKDKYEIHHNVTYTDEAIKACVKLTNRYMTERFLPDKAIDALDEAGSRVHITNIHVPDRILAIEKQLEEVRALKNSVVKKQKYE
;
A
#
# COMPACT_ATOMS: atom_id res chain seq x y z
N GLN A 1 -14.17 18.01 -14.49
CA GLN A 1 -12.75 18.02 -14.03
C GLN A 1 -12.08 16.65 -14.13
N PHE A 2 -12.71 15.54 -13.64
CA PHE A 2 -12.13 14.19 -13.75
C PHE A 2 -12.06 13.74 -15.21
N GLU A 3 -13.14 13.85 -15.96
CA GLU A 3 -13.21 13.52 -17.39
C GLU A 3 -12.21 14.30 -18.24
N GLU A 4 -12.07 15.59 -17.99
CA GLU A 4 -11.12 16.44 -18.72
C GLU A 4 -9.68 16.02 -18.49
N ARG A 5 -9.34 15.68 -17.24
CA ARG A 5 -8.01 15.16 -16.91
C ARG A 5 -7.77 13.79 -17.54
N MET A 6 -8.76 12.92 -17.49
CA MET A 6 -8.68 11.59 -18.11
C MET A 6 -8.51 11.70 -19.64
N LYS A 7 -9.28 12.58 -20.30
CA LYS A 7 -9.12 12.87 -21.73
C LYS A 7 -7.72 13.40 -22.06
N ALA A 8 -7.19 14.28 -21.23
CA ALA A 8 -5.84 14.82 -21.43
C ALA A 8 -4.78 13.70 -21.33
N VAL A 9 -4.88 12.83 -20.32
CA VAL A 9 -3.98 11.68 -20.17
C VAL A 9 -4.10 10.72 -21.35
N MET A 10 -5.32 10.37 -21.77
CA MET A 10 -5.54 9.49 -22.91
C MET A 10 -4.97 10.07 -24.20
N ASN A 11 -5.19 11.34 -24.47
CA ASN A 11 -4.64 12.02 -25.65
C ASN A 11 -3.12 12.09 -25.66
N GLU A 12 -2.48 12.10 -24.49
CA GLU A 12 -1.02 12.08 -24.37
C GLU A 12 -0.46 10.68 -24.59
N ILE A 13 -1.12 9.65 -24.08
CA ILE A 13 -0.75 8.26 -24.29
C ILE A 13 -0.91 7.86 -25.76
N GLU A 14 -2.02 8.23 -26.41
CA GLU A 14 -2.28 7.94 -27.82
C GLU A 14 -1.24 8.56 -28.77
N LYS A 15 -0.49 9.57 -28.34
CA LYS A 15 0.59 10.19 -29.11
C LYS A 15 1.96 9.57 -28.91
N ASN A 16 2.09 8.68 -27.93
CA ASN A 16 3.36 8.10 -27.53
C ASN A 16 3.24 6.58 -27.44
N ASP A 17 3.64 5.89 -28.48
CA ASP A 17 3.57 4.41 -28.58
C ASP A 17 4.48 3.68 -27.58
N ASP A 18 5.43 4.38 -26.96
CA ASP A 18 6.38 3.83 -26.00
C ASP A 18 5.84 3.78 -24.56
N ILE A 19 4.60 4.23 -24.32
CA ILE A 19 3.99 4.29 -23.00
C ILE A 19 3.13 3.04 -22.77
N ILE A 20 3.40 2.32 -21.68
CA ILE A 20 2.53 1.26 -21.16
C ILE A 20 1.82 1.79 -19.93
N LEU A 21 0.48 1.84 -19.97
CA LEU A 21 -0.34 2.28 -18.85
C LEU A 21 -0.57 1.13 -17.87
N PHE A 22 -0.17 1.28 -16.62
CA PHE A 22 -0.55 0.36 -15.55
C PHE A 22 -1.79 0.89 -14.82
N ILE A 23 -2.82 0.07 -14.72
CA ILE A 23 -4.08 0.41 -14.02
C ILE A 23 -4.31 -0.62 -12.92
N ASP A 24 -4.18 -0.18 -11.68
CA ASP A 24 -4.58 -0.97 -10.53
C ASP A 24 -6.11 -0.96 -10.38
N GLU A 25 -6.69 -2.06 -9.89
CA GLU A 25 -8.14 -2.21 -9.72
C GLU A 25 -8.93 -1.85 -11.00
N ILE A 26 -8.46 -2.33 -12.18
CA ILE A 26 -9.02 -1.95 -13.49
C ILE A 26 -10.53 -2.16 -13.59
N HIS A 27 -11.09 -3.09 -12.82
CA HIS A 27 -12.53 -3.32 -12.77
C HIS A 27 -13.31 -2.09 -12.29
N THR A 28 -12.70 -1.21 -11.50
CA THR A 28 -13.33 0.05 -11.04
C THR A 28 -13.56 1.04 -12.18
N ILE A 29 -12.70 1.00 -13.19
CA ILE A 29 -12.79 1.87 -14.36
C ILE A 29 -13.72 1.29 -15.42
N VAL A 30 -13.66 -0.04 -15.66
CA VAL A 30 -14.36 -0.67 -16.76
C VAL A 30 -15.70 -1.33 -16.38
N GLY A 31 -15.94 -1.63 -15.11
CA GLY A 31 -17.08 -2.40 -14.64
C GLY A 31 -18.13 -1.65 -13.82
N ALA A 32 -17.81 -0.50 -13.29
CA ALA A 32 -18.68 0.21 -12.36
C ALA A 32 -19.76 1.04 -13.04
N GLY A 33 -20.64 0.39 -13.82
CA GLY A 33 -21.81 1.00 -14.41
C GLY A 33 -22.92 1.45 -13.44
N GLY A 34 -22.61 1.67 -12.15
CA GLY A 34 -23.61 1.96 -11.12
C GLY A 34 -23.41 3.23 -10.29
N ALA A 35 -22.26 3.83 -10.30
CA ALA A 35 -22.01 5.08 -9.56
C ALA A 35 -21.80 6.25 -10.53
N THR A 36 -22.49 7.34 -10.29
CA THR A 36 -22.44 8.61 -11.07
C THR A 36 -21.01 9.17 -11.11
N GLY A 37 -20.22 8.75 -12.08
CA GLY A 37 -18.82 9.18 -12.27
C GLY A 37 -17.91 8.14 -12.92
N SER A 38 -18.23 6.85 -12.82
CA SER A 38 -17.45 5.77 -13.43
C SER A 38 -17.90 5.39 -14.85
N LEU A 39 -19.13 5.70 -15.20
CA LEU A 39 -19.68 5.46 -16.56
C LEU A 39 -18.87 6.15 -17.66
N ASP A 40 -18.33 7.30 -17.37
CA ASP A 40 -17.61 8.11 -18.35
C ASP A 40 -16.20 7.60 -18.61
N ALA A 41 -15.49 7.11 -17.59
CA ALA A 41 -14.17 6.52 -17.74
C ALA A 41 -14.22 5.26 -18.61
N SER A 42 -15.16 4.35 -18.34
CA SER A 42 -15.34 3.11 -19.12
C SER A 42 -15.59 3.39 -20.60
N ASN A 43 -16.46 4.38 -20.90
CA ASN A 43 -16.79 4.77 -22.27
C ASN A 43 -15.62 5.40 -23.03
N MET A 44 -14.62 5.93 -22.30
CA MET A 44 -13.40 6.48 -22.89
C MET A 44 -12.34 5.42 -23.14
N PHE A 45 -12.14 4.50 -22.19
CA PHE A 45 -11.13 3.44 -22.31
C PHE A 45 -11.50 2.37 -23.34
N LYS A 46 -12.75 1.94 -23.37
CA LYS A 46 -13.20 0.87 -24.28
C LYS A 46 -12.89 1.15 -25.76
N PRO A 47 -13.15 2.34 -26.32
CA PRO A 47 -12.79 2.62 -27.71
C PRO A 47 -11.28 2.61 -27.96
N ALA A 48 -10.48 3.20 -27.09
CA ALA A 48 -9.02 3.25 -27.24
C ALA A 48 -8.39 1.85 -27.17
N LEU A 49 -8.82 1.02 -26.21
CA LEU A 49 -8.45 -0.39 -26.15
C LEU A 49 -8.94 -1.16 -27.39
N ALA A 50 -10.14 -0.86 -27.88
CA ALA A 50 -10.71 -1.52 -29.05
C ALA A 50 -9.94 -1.23 -30.34
N ARG A 51 -9.37 -0.03 -30.48
CA ARG A 51 -8.56 0.34 -31.65
C ARG A 51 -7.10 -0.10 -31.53
N GLY A 52 -6.66 -0.59 -30.35
CA GLY A 52 -5.26 -0.95 -30.11
C GLY A 52 -4.33 0.26 -29.94
N GLU A 53 -4.87 1.43 -29.70
CA GLU A 53 -4.15 2.70 -29.51
C GLU A 53 -3.58 2.83 -28.09
N LEU A 54 -3.93 1.90 -27.20
CA LEU A 54 -3.53 1.91 -25.80
C LEU A 54 -2.90 0.57 -25.42
N GLN A 55 -1.65 0.60 -24.99
CA GLN A 55 -1.01 -0.52 -24.31
C GLN A 55 -1.26 -0.43 -22.81
N CYS A 56 -1.90 -1.44 -22.23
CA CYS A 56 -2.34 -1.40 -20.84
C CYS A 56 -2.07 -2.73 -20.12
N ILE A 57 -1.59 -2.61 -18.90
CA ILE A 57 -1.53 -3.70 -17.92
C ILE A 57 -2.54 -3.39 -16.83
N GLY A 58 -3.58 -4.19 -16.70
CA GLY A 58 -4.59 -4.05 -15.64
C GLY A 58 -4.39 -5.08 -14.54
N ALA A 59 -4.41 -4.64 -13.28
CA ALA A 59 -4.44 -5.53 -12.13
C ALA A 59 -5.85 -5.62 -11.55
N THR A 60 -6.27 -6.81 -11.14
CA THR A 60 -7.58 -7.05 -10.50
C THR A 60 -7.61 -8.42 -9.84
N THR A 61 -8.61 -8.72 -9.05
CA THR A 61 -8.85 -10.06 -8.51
C THR A 61 -9.52 -10.98 -9.54
N LEU A 62 -9.41 -12.30 -9.36
CA LEU A 62 -10.07 -13.26 -10.26
C LEU A 62 -11.59 -13.14 -10.25
N ASP A 63 -12.19 -12.83 -9.11
CA ASP A 63 -13.63 -12.71 -9.00
C ASP A 63 -14.17 -11.46 -9.69
N GLU A 64 -13.47 -10.35 -9.55
CA GLU A 64 -13.78 -9.09 -10.24
C GLU A 64 -13.52 -9.18 -11.74
N TYR A 65 -12.44 -9.87 -12.14
CA TYR A 65 -12.20 -10.17 -13.54
C TYR A 65 -13.39 -10.91 -14.17
N ARG A 66 -13.87 -12.00 -13.53
CA ARG A 66 -15.03 -12.78 -13.99
C ARG A 66 -16.31 -11.94 -14.01
N GLN A 67 -16.47 -11.05 -13.04
CA GLN A 67 -17.68 -10.25 -12.91
C GLN A 67 -17.75 -9.10 -13.92
N TYR A 68 -16.64 -8.43 -14.18
CA TYR A 68 -16.62 -7.15 -14.91
C TYR A 68 -15.88 -7.20 -16.25
N ILE A 69 -14.86 -8.03 -16.42
CA ILE A 69 -14.07 -8.09 -17.65
C ILE A 69 -14.53 -9.24 -18.55
N GLU A 70 -14.63 -10.44 -18.02
CA GLU A 70 -14.98 -11.66 -18.78
C GLU A 70 -16.41 -11.60 -19.35
N LYS A 71 -17.33 -10.90 -18.67
CA LYS A 71 -18.71 -10.71 -19.18
C LYS A 71 -18.82 -9.67 -20.28
N ASP A 72 -17.83 -8.80 -20.43
CA ASP A 72 -17.79 -7.80 -21.50
C ASP A 72 -16.95 -8.32 -22.66
N GLY A 73 -17.61 -8.88 -23.67
CA GLY A 73 -16.92 -9.47 -24.84
C GLY A 73 -16.03 -8.50 -25.63
N ALA A 74 -16.18 -7.18 -25.43
CA ALA A 74 -15.28 -6.21 -26.02
C ALA A 74 -13.96 -6.11 -25.25
N LEU A 75 -14.00 -6.23 -23.93
CA LEU A 75 -12.81 -6.22 -23.06
C LEU A 75 -12.11 -7.57 -23.04
N GLU A 76 -12.86 -8.67 -22.93
CA GLU A 76 -12.33 -10.02 -22.92
C GLU A 76 -11.39 -10.30 -24.10
N ARG A 77 -11.76 -9.86 -25.29
CA ARG A 77 -10.94 -10.04 -26.51
C ARG A 77 -9.68 -9.17 -26.55
N ARG A 78 -9.55 -8.18 -25.66
CA ARG A 78 -8.46 -7.20 -25.66
C ARG A 78 -7.45 -7.43 -24.54
N PHE A 79 -7.86 -8.10 -23.46
CA PHE A 79 -7.00 -8.42 -22.34
C PHE A 79 -6.60 -9.90 -22.34
N GLN A 80 -5.30 -10.14 -22.41
CA GLN A 80 -4.75 -11.47 -22.15
C GLN A 80 -4.66 -11.66 -20.64
N LYS A 81 -5.36 -12.66 -20.10
CA LYS A 81 -5.30 -13.01 -18.68
C LYS A 81 -3.94 -13.61 -18.33
N VAL A 82 -3.28 -13.04 -17.33
CA VAL A 82 -2.07 -13.55 -16.70
C VAL A 82 -2.37 -13.79 -15.23
N ILE A 83 -2.27 -15.05 -14.79
CA ILE A 83 -2.49 -15.42 -13.40
C ILE A 83 -1.18 -15.24 -12.64
N VAL A 84 -1.22 -14.49 -11.54
CA VAL A 84 -0.10 -14.33 -10.61
C VAL A 84 -0.36 -15.23 -9.41
N GLU A 85 0.39 -16.30 -9.30
CA GLU A 85 0.31 -17.27 -8.21
C GLU A 85 0.97 -16.68 -6.95
N PRO A 86 0.49 -17.04 -5.73
CA PRO A 86 1.19 -16.73 -4.49
C PRO A 86 2.60 -17.34 -4.50
N THR A 87 3.55 -16.66 -3.86
CA THR A 87 4.92 -17.15 -3.74
C THR A 87 5.02 -18.35 -2.80
N THR A 88 6.00 -19.20 -3.06
CA THR A 88 6.38 -20.29 -2.15
C THR A 88 7.04 -19.75 -0.88
N VAL A 89 7.22 -20.61 0.12
CA VAL A 89 7.92 -20.24 1.37
C VAL A 89 9.36 -19.83 1.08
N GLU A 90 10.04 -20.55 0.20
CA GLU A 90 11.42 -20.32 -0.18
C GLU A 90 11.58 -18.98 -0.92
N GLU A 91 10.76 -18.73 -1.93
CA GLU A 91 10.74 -17.46 -2.67
C GLU A 91 10.40 -16.28 -1.75
N SER A 92 9.48 -16.46 -0.81
CA SER A 92 9.12 -15.42 0.15
C SER A 92 10.26 -15.07 1.09
N ILE A 93 11.06 -16.07 1.52
CA ILE A 93 12.27 -15.82 2.32
C ILE A 93 13.27 -15.00 1.52
N GLU A 94 13.49 -15.33 0.26
CA GLU A 94 14.40 -14.60 -0.62
C GLU A 94 13.92 -13.15 -0.84
N ILE A 95 12.62 -12.95 -1.07
CA ILE A 95 12.03 -11.61 -1.19
C ILE A 95 12.28 -10.80 0.08
N LEU A 96 11.98 -11.35 1.25
CA LEU A 96 12.18 -10.65 2.51
C LEU A 96 13.67 -10.32 2.77
N GLN A 97 14.58 -11.21 2.40
CA GLN A 97 16.02 -10.94 2.46
C GLN A 97 16.44 -9.77 1.58
N ASN A 98 15.87 -9.66 0.38
CA ASN A 98 16.19 -8.59 -0.55
C ASN A 98 15.63 -7.21 -0.14
N ILE A 99 14.54 -7.19 0.62
CA ILE A 99 13.92 -5.93 1.07
C ILE A 99 14.30 -5.55 2.50
N LYS A 100 14.90 -6.44 3.29
CA LYS A 100 15.15 -6.24 4.73
C LYS A 100 15.89 -4.94 5.04
N ASP A 101 16.88 -4.58 4.26
CA ASP A 101 17.71 -3.39 4.50
C ASP A 101 16.86 -2.10 4.54
N LYS A 102 15.80 -2.04 3.72
CA LYS A 102 14.88 -0.88 3.71
C LYS A 102 14.08 -0.81 5.00
N TYR A 103 13.62 -1.95 5.52
CA TYR A 103 12.89 -2.03 6.79
C TYR A 103 13.81 -1.81 7.99
N GLU A 104 15.06 -2.30 7.94
CA GLU A 104 16.08 -2.04 8.96
C GLU A 104 16.35 -0.53 9.11
N ILE A 105 16.52 0.16 8.00
CA ILE A 105 16.70 1.62 7.99
C ILE A 105 15.45 2.33 8.50
N HIS A 106 14.27 1.91 8.06
CA HIS A 106 12.99 2.55 8.42
C HIS A 106 12.70 2.45 9.91
N HIS A 107 12.87 1.27 10.49
CA HIS A 107 12.59 1.02 11.92
C HIS A 107 13.80 1.21 12.82
N ASN A 108 15.00 1.45 12.26
CA ASN A 108 16.26 1.52 13.00
C ASN A 108 16.50 0.25 13.86
N VAL A 109 16.34 -0.91 13.25
CA VAL A 109 16.52 -2.26 13.85
C VAL A 109 17.36 -3.13 12.93
N THR A 110 17.74 -4.31 13.39
CA THR A 110 18.41 -5.33 12.56
C THR A 110 17.60 -6.63 12.62
N TYR A 111 17.33 -7.23 11.45
CA TYR A 111 16.66 -8.52 11.35
C TYR A 111 17.67 -9.64 11.16
N THR A 112 17.59 -10.66 12.01
CA THR A 112 18.37 -11.89 11.82
C THR A 112 17.73 -12.78 10.74
N ASP A 113 18.52 -13.67 10.15
CA ASP A 113 17.99 -14.61 9.15
C ASP A 113 16.93 -15.56 9.75
N GLU A 114 17.05 -15.87 11.05
CA GLU A 114 16.05 -16.65 11.79
C GLU A 114 14.74 -15.88 11.93
N ALA A 115 14.80 -14.57 12.18
CA ALA A 115 13.61 -13.71 12.28
C ALA A 115 12.89 -13.66 10.92
N ILE A 116 13.60 -13.48 9.81
CA ILE A 116 13.03 -13.50 8.47
C ILE A 116 12.34 -14.83 8.16
N LYS A 117 13.03 -15.95 8.44
CA LYS A 117 12.46 -17.29 8.27
C LYS A 117 11.24 -17.51 9.17
N ALA A 118 11.25 -16.96 10.38
CA ALA A 118 10.12 -17.04 11.31
C ALA A 118 8.92 -16.25 10.80
N CYS A 119 9.10 -15.02 10.30
CA CYS A 119 8.04 -14.23 9.69
C CYS A 119 7.31 -15.01 8.59
N VAL A 120 8.03 -15.64 7.67
CA VAL A 120 7.43 -16.42 6.58
C VAL A 120 6.75 -17.70 7.10
N LYS A 121 7.45 -18.49 7.91
CA LYS A 121 6.92 -19.79 8.37
C LYS A 121 5.72 -19.66 9.29
N LEU A 122 5.75 -18.70 10.24
CA LEU A 122 4.66 -18.52 11.20
C LEU A 122 3.43 -17.93 10.52
N THR A 123 3.60 -16.94 9.65
CA THR A 123 2.47 -16.38 8.91
C THR A 123 1.87 -17.39 7.95
N ASN A 124 2.70 -18.21 7.28
CA ASN A 124 2.18 -19.26 6.42
C ASN A 124 1.38 -20.32 7.18
N ARG A 125 1.79 -20.63 8.44
CA ARG A 125 1.10 -21.61 9.27
C ARG A 125 -0.17 -21.10 9.92
N TYR A 126 -0.18 -19.85 10.38
CA TYR A 126 -1.25 -19.34 11.26
C TYR A 126 -2.17 -18.29 10.58
N MET A 127 -1.75 -17.68 9.48
CA MET A 127 -2.55 -16.70 8.75
C MET A 127 -3.06 -17.31 7.44
N THR A 128 -4.31 -17.76 7.44
CA THR A 128 -4.95 -18.43 6.29
C THR A 128 -5.66 -17.47 5.34
N GLU A 129 -6.00 -16.27 5.80
CA GLU A 129 -6.81 -15.30 5.05
C GLU A 129 -6.01 -14.45 4.07
N ARG A 130 -4.66 -14.50 4.14
CA ARG A 130 -3.75 -13.73 3.29
C ARG A 130 -2.73 -14.63 2.64
N PHE A 131 -2.20 -14.19 1.52
CA PHE A 131 -1.21 -14.92 0.74
C PHE A 131 0.22 -14.44 1.02
N LEU A 132 1.19 -15.31 0.72
CA LEU A 132 2.58 -14.92 0.64
C LEU A 132 2.83 -14.17 -0.69
N PRO A 133 3.75 -13.18 -0.72
CA PRO A 133 4.66 -12.76 0.37
C PRO A 133 4.06 -11.75 1.35
N ASP A 134 2.93 -11.11 1.06
CA ASP A 134 2.38 -9.93 1.76
C ASP A 134 2.25 -10.14 3.27
N LYS A 135 1.64 -11.26 3.70
CA LYS A 135 1.50 -11.55 5.14
C LYS A 135 2.82 -11.68 5.89
N ALA A 136 3.88 -12.09 5.20
CA ALA A 136 5.20 -12.18 5.80
C ALA A 136 5.91 -10.82 5.83
N ILE A 137 5.66 -9.96 4.86
CA ILE A 137 6.13 -8.56 4.84
C ILE A 137 5.45 -7.77 5.96
N ASP A 138 4.14 -7.91 6.14
CA ASP A 138 3.41 -7.28 7.24
C ASP A 138 3.98 -7.71 8.61
N ALA A 139 4.29 -9.01 8.78
CA ALA A 139 4.87 -9.51 10.01
C ALA A 139 6.30 -8.97 10.25
N LEU A 140 7.08 -8.77 9.19
CA LEU A 140 8.41 -8.16 9.28
C LEU A 140 8.31 -6.71 9.73
N ASP A 141 7.40 -5.95 9.14
CA ASP A 141 7.14 -4.55 9.45
C ASP A 141 6.66 -4.36 10.89
N GLU A 142 5.66 -5.14 11.31
CA GLU A 142 5.14 -5.13 12.68
C GLU A 142 6.22 -5.50 13.72
N ALA A 143 7.04 -6.53 13.43
CA ALA A 143 8.12 -6.94 14.31
C ALA A 143 9.16 -5.82 14.48
N GLY A 144 9.56 -5.16 13.39
CA GLY A 144 10.48 -4.03 13.42
C GLY A 144 9.94 -2.86 14.21
N SER A 145 8.70 -2.48 13.94
CA SER A 145 8.00 -1.40 14.65
C SER A 145 7.94 -1.69 16.16
N ARG A 146 7.59 -2.91 16.56
CA ARG A 146 7.51 -3.31 17.97
C ARG A 146 8.86 -3.26 18.67
N VAL A 147 9.92 -3.75 18.03
CA VAL A 147 11.28 -3.69 18.58
C VAL A 147 11.74 -2.24 18.71
N HIS A 148 11.49 -1.41 17.69
CA HIS A 148 11.81 0.01 17.73
C HIS A 148 11.16 0.71 18.94
N ILE A 149 9.84 0.56 19.09
CA ILE A 149 9.09 1.16 20.20
C ILE A 149 9.59 0.68 21.58
N THR A 150 9.90 -0.63 21.70
CA THR A 150 10.38 -1.21 22.95
C THR A 150 11.78 -0.71 23.33
N ASN A 151 12.60 -0.37 22.33
CA ASN A 151 13.97 0.09 22.54
C ASN A 151 14.10 1.63 22.64
N ILE A 152 12.99 2.37 22.57
CA ILE A 152 13.02 3.82 22.84
C ILE A 152 13.22 4.03 24.33
N HIS A 153 14.47 4.09 24.77
CA HIS A 153 14.83 4.56 26.11
C HIS A 153 14.93 6.08 26.07
N VAL A 154 13.98 6.76 26.71
CA VAL A 154 14.13 8.18 27.01
C VAL A 154 15.20 8.31 28.11
N PRO A 155 16.32 9.02 27.86
CA PRO A 155 17.35 9.20 28.90
C PRO A 155 16.76 9.78 30.17
N ASP A 156 17.15 9.25 31.33
CA ASP A 156 16.66 9.68 32.66
C ASP A 156 16.75 11.21 32.87
N ARG A 157 17.75 11.85 32.26
CA ARG A 157 17.92 13.28 32.27
C ARG A 157 16.77 14.05 31.61
N ILE A 158 16.23 13.50 30.49
CA ILE A 158 15.08 14.10 29.79
C ILE A 158 13.83 13.94 30.64
N LEU A 159 13.59 12.76 31.21
CA LEU A 159 12.46 12.51 32.11
C LEU A 159 12.49 13.42 33.35
N ALA A 160 13.69 13.66 33.90
CA ALA A 160 13.86 14.58 35.03
C ALA A 160 13.52 16.03 34.65
N ILE A 161 13.92 16.48 33.45
CA ILE A 161 13.63 17.83 32.94
C ILE A 161 12.13 17.98 32.64
N GLU A 162 11.51 16.98 32.04
CA GLU A 162 10.07 17.00 31.78
C GLU A 162 9.27 17.11 33.06
N LYS A 163 9.63 16.36 34.10
CA LYS A 163 9.01 16.44 35.42
C LYS A 163 9.15 17.85 36.03
N GLN A 164 10.35 18.43 35.99
CA GLN A 164 10.58 19.80 36.47
C GLN A 164 9.74 20.83 35.69
N LEU A 165 9.64 20.66 34.38
CA LEU A 165 8.85 21.53 33.53
C LEU A 165 7.35 21.47 33.86
N GLU A 166 6.86 20.27 34.16
CA GLU A 166 5.46 20.06 34.56
C GLU A 166 5.17 20.70 35.94
N GLU A 167 6.10 20.54 36.90
CA GLU A 167 6.03 21.17 38.23
C GLU A 167 6.02 22.70 38.12
N VAL A 168 6.89 23.29 37.31
CA VAL A 168 6.94 24.74 37.08
C VAL A 168 5.68 25.24 36.37
N ARG A 169 5.16 24.50 35.40
CA ARG A 169 3.88 24.86 34.75
C ARG A 169 2.70 24.80 35.71
N ALA A 170 2.65 23.81 36.59
CA ALA A 170 1.63 23.70 37.62
C ALA A 170 1.69 24.89 38.63
N LEU A 171 2.93 25.21 39.04
CA LEU A 171 3.17 26.35 39.91
C LEU A 171 2.74 27.66 39.25
N LYS A 172 3.16 27.93 38.01
CA LYS A 172 2.75 29.07 37.20
C LYS A 172 1.21 29.20 37.13
N ASN A 173 0.54 28.10 36.80
CA ASN A 173 -0.92 28.09 36.70
C ASN A 173 -1.59 28.35 38.04
N SER A 174 -1.00 27.87 39.15
CA SER A 174 -1.53 28.13 40.49
C SER A 174 -1.37 29.60 40.92
N VAL A 175 -0.24 30.24 40.58
CA VAL A 175 0.03 31.66 40.83
C VAL A 175 -0.90 32.53 40.01
N VAL A 176 -1.09 32.24 38.73
CA VAL A 176 -2.03 32.94 37.84
C VAL A 176 -3.47 32.85 38.38
N LYS A 177 -3.90 31.65 38.79
CA LYS A 177 -5.24 31.46 39.39
C LYS A 177 -5.42 32.21 40.70
N LYS A 178 -4.37 32.39 41.51
CA LYS A 178 -4.41 33.12 42.79
C LYS A 178 -4.21 34.64 42.62
N GLN A 179 -4.03 35.14 41.41
CA GLN A 179 -3.75 36.54 41.06
C GLN A 179 -2.59 37.16 41.88
N LYS A 180 -1.63 36.34 42.28
CA LYS A 180 -0.42 36.84 42.96
C LYS A 180 0.65 37.05 41.88
N TYR A 181 0.84 38.31 41.50
CA TYR A 181 1.82 38.73 40.48
C TYR A 181 3.10 39.34 41.08
N GLU A 182 3.46 38.99 42.31
CA GLU A 182 4.72 39.39 42.92
C GLU A 182 5.80 38.31 42.77
#